data_275e66a70bf8317a9d871a772632f65f
#
_entry.id   275e66a70bf8317a9d871a772632f65f
#
_cell.length_a   1.000
_cell.length_b   1.000
_cell.length_c   1.000
_cell.angle_alpha   90.00
_cell.angle_beta   90.00
_cell.angle_gamma   90.00
#
_symmetry.space_group_name_H-M   'P 1'
#
loop_
_entity.id
_entity.type
_entity.pdbx_description
1 polymer ?
#
loop_
_entity_poly.entity_id
_entity_poly.type
_entity_poly.pdbx_seq_one_letter_code
_entity_poly.pdbx_strand_id
1 'polypeptide(L)'
;VTVHRGAIRAARSIVVKVGTTALTDASGLFDTDRLAALADAIEARMASGTDVVIVSSGAIAAGIEPLGLPRRPTDLATKQAAASVGQVALVNAWSAAFGRYGRTVGQVLLTAYDISQRVQHTNAARTLDRLRALNAVAIVNENDTVATNEIRFGDNDRLSALVAHLVGADALVLLSDIDGLYDADPHKGGARFIAEVAGPEDLAGVVAGQGSRLGTGGMASKLSSALLAADAGVPVLLAAATDAAAALTEASVGTVFAPRPTRMSARRFWVRYAAESAGALILDEGAVRAVVRQRRSLLPAGITGLSGKFFGGDVVELRGPDAEVVARGVVAYDAAELAAMI
;
A
#
# COMPACT_ATOMS: atom_id res chain seq x y z
N VAL A 1 18.51 -19.89 -0.49
CA VAL A 1 17.28 -19.15 -0.10
C VAL A 1 17.65 -18.31 1.09
N THR A 2 17.54 -16.97 0.99
CA THR A 2 17.81 -16.08 2.12
C THR A 2 16.76 -16.26 3.22
N VAL A 3 17.09 -15.84 4.45
CA VAL A 3 16.17 -15.95 5.61
C VAL A 3 14.83 -15.26 5.31
N HIS A 4 14.85 -14.13 4.61
CA HIS A 4 13.65 -13.35 4.31
C HIS A 4 12.78 -14.02 3.23
N ARG A 5 13.35 -14.67 2.23
CA ARG A 5 12.59 -15.50 1.28
C ARG A 5 11.94 -16.70 1.99
N GLY A 6 12.66 -17.31 2.93
CA GLY A 6 12.12 -18.36 3.80
C GLY A 6 10.92 -17.88 4.63
N ALA A 7 10.98 -16.67 5.18
CA ALA A 7 9.88 -16.06 5.93
C ALA A 7 8.63 -15.82 5.04
N ILE A 8 8.81 -15.30 3.82
CA ILE A 8 7.71 -15.10 2.86
C ILE A 8 7.09 -16.44 2.45
N ARG A 9 7.90 -17.44 2.18
CA ARG A 9 7.42 -18.79 1.88
C ARG A 9 6.63 -19.42 3.02
N ALA A 10 7.05 -19.21 4.27
CA ALA A 10 6.40 -19.74 5.47
C ALA A 10 5.22 -18.87 5.97
N ALA A 11 4.96 -17.71 5.35
CA ALA A 11 3.90 -16.79 5.74
C ALA A 11 2.52 -17.48 5.70
N ARG A 12 1.72 -17.25 6.75
CA ARG A 12 0.36 -17.78 6.87
C ARG A 12 -0.72 -16.77 6.48
N SER A 13 -0.38 -15.51 6.47
CA SER A 13 -1.25 -14.42 6.03
C SER A 13 -0.47 -13.49 5.10
N ILE A 14 -0.92 -13.34 3.87
CA ILE A 14 -0.25 -12.50 2.88
C ILE A 14 -1.21 -11.52 2.23
N VAL A 15 -0.67 -10.36 1.85
CA VAL A 15 -1.34 -9.46 0.92
C VAL A 15 -0.68 -9.61 -0.44
N VAL A 16 -1.49 -9.80 -1.48
CA VAL A 16 -1.03 -9.87 -2.88
C VAL A 16 -1.56 -8.66 -3.62
N LYS A 17 -0.66 -7.80 -4.07
CA LYS A 17 -1.03 -6.67 -4.92
C LYS A 17 -0.89 -7.06 -6.38
N VAL A 18 -1.94 -6.78 -7.16
CA VAL A 18 -1.98 -7.03 -8.60
C VAL A 18 -2.12 -5.70 -9.34
N GLY A 19 -1.11 -5.35 -10.13
CA GLY A 19 -1.07 -4.11 -10.92
C GLY A 19 -1.99 -4.14 -12.15
N THR A 20 -2.32 -2.96 -12.70
CA THR A 20 -3.17 -2.86 -13.90
C THR A 20 -2.56 -3.60 -15.09
N THR A 21 -1.25 -3.47 -15.30
CA THR A 21 -0.52 -4.13 -16.40
C THR A 21 -0.57 -5.67 -16.33
N ALA A 22 -0.72 -6.22 -15.13
CA ALA A 22 -0.90 -7.67 -14.93
C ALA A 22 -2.29 -8.17 -15.35
N LEU A 23 -3.27 -7.26 -15.44
CA LEU A 23 -4.68 -7.54 -15.75
C LEU A 23 -5.11 -7.01 -17.12
N THR A 24 -4.17 -6.50 -17.92
CA THR A 24 -4.45 -5.95 -19.24
C THR A 24 -3.60 -6.63 -20.31
N ASP A 25 -4.12 -6.70 -21.51
CA ASP A 25 -3.39 -7.15 -22.69
C ASP A 25 -2.41 -6.06 -23.21
N ALA A 26 -1.77 -6.32 -24.34
CA ALA A 26 -0.82 -5.40 -24.97
C ALA A 26 -1.48 -4.10 -25.47
N SER A 27 -2.79 -4.10 -25.70
CA SER A 27 -3.57 -2.91 -26.08
C SER A 27 -4.01 -2.09 -24.86
N GLY A 28 -3.85 -2.61 -23.65
CA GLY A 28 -4.27 -2.00 -22.39
C GLY A 28 -5.71 -2.27 -22.02
N LEU A 29 -6.39 -3.19 -22.73
CA LEU A 29 -7.73 -3.67 -22.41
C LEU A 29 -7.70 -4.74 -21.33
N PHE A 30 -8.76 -4.83 -20.55
CA PHE A 30 -8.89 -5.80 -19.46
C PHE A 30 -8.92 -7.24 -20.00
N ASP A 31 -8.09 -8.09 -19.42
CA ASP A 31 -7.86 -9.47 -19.85
C ASP A 31 -8.26 -10.45 -18.73
N THR A 32 -9.37 -11.14 -18.93
CA THR A 32 -9.92 -12.10 -17.96
C THR A 32 -9.09 -13.38 -17.85
N ASP A 33 -8.37 -13.77 -18.90
CA ASP A 33 -7.52 -14.98 -18.87
C ASP A 33 -6.28 -14.75 -18.02
N ARG A 34 -5.68 -13.56 -18.11
CA ARG A 34 -4.59 -13.16 -17.21
C ARG A 34 -5.04 -13.13 -15.76
N LEU A 35 -6.23 -12.58 -15.49
CA LEU A 35 -6.81 -12.59 -14.15
C LEU A 35 -7.04 -14.02 -13.66
N ALA A 36 -7.55 -14.90 -14.50
CA ALA A 36 -7.80 -16.29 -14.15
C ALA A 36 -6.49 -17.03 -13.81
N ALA A 37 -5.43 -16.82 -14.58
CA ALA A 37 -4.11 -17.39 -14.31
C ALA A 37 -3.53 -16.88 -12.97
N LEU A 38 -3.71 -15.61 -12.64
CA LEU A 38 -3.33 -15.08 -11.33
C LEU A 38 -4.16 -15.68 -10.20
N ALA A 39 -5.47 -15.85 -10.39
CA ALA A 39 -6.32 -16.51 -9.42
C ALA A 39 -5.90 -17.96 -9.16
N ASP A 40 -5.46 -18.69 -10.20
CA ASP A 40 -4.93 -20.06 -10.07
C ASP A 40 -3.67 -20.10 -9.21
N ALA A 41 -2.73 -19.17 -9.43
CA ALA A 41 -1.52 -19.05 -8.63
C ALA A 41 -1.81 -18.68 -7.17
N ILE A 42 -2.77 -17.77 -6.94
CA ILE A 42 -3.20 -17.36 -5.61
C ILE A 42 -3.91 -18.52 -4.91
N GLU A 43 -4.81 -19.24 -5.61
CA GLU A 43 -5.51 -20.38 -5.03
C GLU A 43 -4.54 -21.50 -4.64
N ALA A 44 -3.52 -21.79 -5.43
CA ALA A 44 -2.49 -22.75 -5.07
C ALA A 44 -1.84 -22.40 -3.72
N ARG A 45 -1.60 -21.13 -3.46
CA ARG A 45 -1.12 -20.64 -2.16
C ARG A 45 -2.18 -20.79 -1.05
N MET A 46 -3.43 -20.43 -1.32
CA MET A 46 -4.54 -20.55 -0.36
C MET A 46 -4.82 -22.01 0.01
N ALA A 47 -4.77 -22.91 -0.95
CA ALA A 47 -4.95 -24.36 -0.73
C ALA A 47 -3.88 -24.95 0.21
N SER A 48 -2.71 -24.31 0.31
CA SER A 48 -1.67 -24.69 1.29
C SER A 48 -1.92 -24.17 2.72
N GLY A 49 -3.07 -23.53 2.99
CA GLY A 49 -3.46 -23.03 4.29
C GLY A 49 -3.03 -21.59 4.59
N THR A 50 -2.73 -20.81 3.54
CA THR A 50 -2.39 -19.40 3.67
C THR A 50 -3.62 -18.51 3.48
N ASP A 51 -3.86 -17.58 4.39
CA ASP A 51 -4.87 -16.52 4.21
C ASP A 51 -4.35 -15.47 3.24
N VAL A 52 -5.16 -15.09 2.25
CA VAL A 52 -4.79 -14.12 1.23
C VAL A 52 -5.79 -12.98 1.16
N VAL A 53 -5.31 -11.75 1.19
CA VAL A 53 -6.03 -10.53 0.80
C VAL A 53 -5.45 -10.02 -0.50
N ILE A 54 -6.28 -9.75 -1.48
CA ILE A 54 -5.86 -9.25 -2.80
C ILE A 54 -6.10 -7.74 -2.85
N VAL A 55 -5.08 -6.98 -3.23
CA VAL A 55 -5.22 -5.56 -3.57
C VAL A 55 -5.12 -5.44 -5.08
N SER A 56 -6.27 -5.25 -5.74
CA SER A 56 -6.39 -5.30 -7.20
C SER A 56 -6.50 -3.92 -7.79
N SER A 57 -5.75 -3.67 -8.84
CA SER A 57 -5.97 -2.56 -9.77
C SER A 57 -6.85 -3.02 -10.94
N GLY A 58 -7.02 -2.16 -11.95
CA GLY A 58 -7.63 -2.53 -13.23
C GLY A 58 -9.07 -2.09 -13.43
N ALA A 59 -9.74 -1.48 -12.43
CA ALA A 59 -11.13 -1.04 -12.56
C ALA A 59 -11.33 -0.06 -13.73
N ILE A 60 -10.49 0.97 -13.87
CA ILE A 60 -10.60 1.90 -15.01
C ILE A 60 -10.42 1.17 -16.35
N ALA A 61 -9.45 0.26 -16.44
CA ALA A 61 -9.22 -0.51 -17.66
C ALA A 61 -10.42 -1.41 -18.02
N ALA A 62 -11.01 -2.07 -17.02
CA ALA A 62 -12.20 -2.90 -17.20
C ALA A 62 -13.46 -2.11 -17.58
N GLY A 63 -13.49 -0.80 -17.36
CA GLY A 63 -14.60 0.07 -17.74
C GLY A 63 -14.48 0.70 -19.13
N ILE A 64 -13.33 0.59 -19.79
CA ILE A 64 -13.09 1.22 -21.11
C ILE A 64 -14.04 0.63 -22.17
N GLU A 65 -14.00 -0.69 -22.32
CA GLU A 65 -14.79 -1.40 -23.34
C GLU A 65 -16.31 -1.30 -23.11
N PRO A 66 -16.85 -1.57 -21.89
CA PRO A 66 -18.28 -1.43 -21.64
C PRO A 66 -18.84 -0.02 -21.86
N LEU A 67 -18.01 1.01 -21.71
CA LEU A 67 -18.40 2.41 -21.96
C LEU A 67 -18.12 2.86 -23.40
N GLY A 68 -17.59 2.00 -24.27
CA GLY A 68 -17.22 2.34 -25.63
C GLY A 68 -16.19 3.45 -25.74
N LEU A 69 -15.29 3.57 -24.74
CA LEU A 69 -14.26 4.60 -24.75
C LEU A 69 -13.17 4.23 -25.74
N PRO A 70 -12.75 5.16 -26.63
CA PRO A 70 -11.73 4.87 -27.65
C PRO A 70 -10.33 4.70 -27.10
N ARG A 71 -10.08 5.14 -25.85
CA ARG A 71 -8.81 5.06 -25.14
C ARG A 71 -9.01 5.31 -23.66
N ARG A 72 -7.96 5.05 -22.88
CA ARG A 72 -7.95 5.37 -21.44
C ARG A 72 -8.23 6.86 -21.20
N PRO A 73 -9.22 7.19 -20.34
CA PRO A 73 -9.58 8.57 -20.06
C PRO A 73 -8.48 9.32 -19.31
N THR A 74 -8.38 10.62 -19.56
CA THR A 74 -7.41 11.50 -18.91
C THR A 74 -8.02 12.41 -17.85
N ASP A 75 -9.27 12.83 -18.06
CA ASP A 75 -10.00 13.68 -17.11
C ASP A 75 -10.54 12.86 -15.93
N LEU A 76 -10.73 13.54 -14.79
CA LEU A 76 -11.11 12.89 -13.54
C LEU A 76 -12.51 12.26 -13.62
N ALA A 77 -13.49 13.00 -14.11
CA ALA A 77 -14.88 12.53 -14.12
C ALA A 77 -15.07 11.28 -14.98
N THR A 78 -14.43 11.23 -16.17
CA THR A 78 -14.48 10.05 -17.04
C THR A 78 -13.69 8.88 -16.42
N LYS A 79 -12.56 9.13 -15.73
CA LYS A 79 -11.86 8.08 -14.95
C LYS A 79 -12.74 7.50 -13.86
N GLN A 80 -13.45 8.33 -13.10
CA GLN A 80 -14.36 7.90 -12.04
C GLN A 80 -15.53 7.09 -12.60
N ALA A 81 -16.12 7.53 -13.71
CA ALA A 81 -17.18 6.79 -14.40
C ALA A 81 -16.68 5.43 -14.92
N ALA A 82 -15.49 5.40 -15.55
CA ALA A 82 -14.89 4.16 -16.02
C ALA A 82 -14.54 3.21 -14.86
N ALA A 83 -14.04 3.73 -13.74
CA ALA A 83 -13.80 2.94 -12.53
C ALA A 83 -15.10 2.37 -11.96
N SER A 84 -16.18 3.16 -11.91
CA SER A 84 -17.48 2.72 -11.41
C SER A 84 -18.04 1.53 -12.21
N VAL A 85 -18.06 1.62 -13.52
CA VAL A 85 -18.51 0.53 -14.40
C VAL A 85 -17.53 -0.65 -14.37
N GLY A 86 -16.25 -0.36 -14.47
CA GLY A 86 -15.22 -1.38 -14.53
C GLY A 86 -15.02 -2.12 -13.21
N GLN A 87 -15.35 -1.51 -12.06
CA GLN A 87 -15.29 -2.20 -10.78
C GLN A 87 -16.28 -3.37 -10.72
N VAL A 88 -17.43 -3.25 -11.34
CA VAL A 88 -18.40 -4.37 -11.47
C VAL A 88 -17.81 -5.49 -12.34
N ALA A 89 -17.22 -5.16 -13.48
CA ALA A 89 -16.58 -6.13 -14.35
C ALA A 89 -15.38 -6.83 -13.65
N LEU A 90 -14.54 -6.06 -12.96
CA LEU A 90 -13.39 -6.57 -12.25
C LEU A 90 -13.78 -7.55 -11.12
N VAL A 91 -14.74 -7.18 -10.28
CA VAL A 91 -15.16 -8.06 -9.17
C VAL A 91 -15.87 -9.32 -9.67
N ASN A 92 -16.65 -9.21 -10.77
CA ASN A 92 -17.28 -10.37 -11.41
C ASN A 92 -16.22 -11.33 -11.97
N ALA A 93 -15.15 -10.81 -12.59
CA ALA A 93 -14.06 -11.63 -13.10
C ALA A 93 -13.32 -12.37 -11.98
N TRP A 94 -12.99 -11.69 -10.87
CA TRP A 94 -12.44 -12.33 -9.68
C TRP A 94 -13.38 -13.38 -9.10
N SER A 95 -14.68 -13.07 -9.01
CA SER A 95 -15.72 -13.99 -8.50
C SER A 95 -15.83 -15.24 -9.38
N ALA A 96 -15.83 -15.09 -10.70
CA ALA A 96 -15.85 -16.20 -11.64
C ALA A 96 -14.58 -17.07 -11.52
N ALA A 97 -13.41 -16.42 -11.44
CA ALA A 97 -12.14 -17.12 -11.33
C ALA A 97 -12.03 -17.94 -10.03
N PHE A 98 -12.34 -17.36 -8.87
CA PHE A 98 -12.34 -18.06 -7.58
C PHE A 98 -13.53 -19.00 -7.39
N GLY A 99 -14.65 -18.74 -8.07
CA GLY A 99 -15.83 -19.62 -8.08
C GLY A 99 -15.51 -21.02 -8.60
N ARG A 100 -14.52 -21.18 -9.51
CA ARG A 100 -14.01 -22.49 -9.96
C ARG A 100 -13.48 -23.37 -8.83
N TYR A 101 -13.08 -22.75 -7.73
CA TYR A 101 -12.55 -23.39 -6.52
C TYR A 101 -13.55 -23.36 -5.35
N GLY A 102 -14.79 -22.96 -5.60
CA GLY A 102 -15.83 -22.84 -4.56
C GLY A 102 -15.58 -21.70 -3.56
N ARG A 103 -14.74 -20.73 -3.90
CA ARG A 103 -14.45 -19.58 -3.03
C ARG A 103 -15.47 -18.46 -3.25
N THR A 104 -15.90 -17.85 -2.17
CA THR A 104 -16.70 -16.61 -2.20
C THR A 104 -15.76 -15.41 -2.20
N VAL A 105 -16.07 -14.40 -3.02
CA VAL A 105 -15.32 -13.14 -3.09
C VAL A 105 -16.08 -12.02 -2.38
N GLY A 106 -15.40 -11.24 -1.57
CA GLY A 106 -15.91 -10.03 -0.94
C GLY A 106 -15.13 -8.80 -1.41
N GLN A 107 -15.83 -7.75 -1.84
CA GLN A 107 -15.20 -6.49 -2.25
C GLN A 107 -15.09 -5.51 -1.09
N VAL A 108 -13.93 -4.84 -0.95
CA VAL A 108 -13.70 -3.76 -0.01
C VAL A 108 -13.08 -2.58 -0.75
N LEU A 109 -13.80 -1.47 -0.84
CA LEU A 109 -13.31 -0.24 -1.46
C LEU A 109 -12.88 0.75 -0.38
N LEU A 110 -11.66 1.26 -0.48
CA LEU A 110 -11.05 2.16 0.50
C LEU A 110 -10.49 3.40 -0.20
N THR A 111 -10.58 4.53 0.47
CA THR A 111 -9.87 5.75 0.09
C THR A 111 -8.69 5.99 1.04
N ALA A 112 -7.79 6.91 0.67
CA ALA A 112 -6.74 7.38 1.58
C ALA A 112 -7.35 7.96 2.86
N TYR A 113 -8.49 8.66 2.74
CA TYR A 113 -9.24 9.18 3.88
C TYR A 113 -9.70 8.07 4.82
N ASP A 114 -10.30 6.97 4.31
CA ASP A 114 -10.76 5.87 5.16
C ASP A 114 -9.63 5.24 5.97
N ILE A 115 -8.45 5.10 5.35
CA ILE A 115 -7.26 4.58 6.04
C ILE A 115 -6.72 5.60 7.04
N SER A 116 -6.85 6.91 6.77
CA SER A 116 -6.36 7.98 7.63
C SER A 116 -7.21 8.18 8.89
N GLN A 117 -8.50 7.88 8.81
CA GLN A 117 -9.44 8.09 9.91
C GLN A 117 -9.50 6.87 10.83
N ARG A 118 -9.33 7.09 12.14
CA ARG A 118 -9.23 6.01 13.13
C ARG A 118 -10.44 5.06 13.15
N VAL A 119 -11.64 5.60 13.02
CA VAL A 119 -12.88 4.80 13.07
C VAL A 119 -12.99 3.92 11.82
N GLN A 120 -12.84 4.52 10.64
CA GLN A 120 -12.89 3.84 9.35
C GLN A 120 -11.79 2.79 9.24
N HIS A 121 -10.56 3.13 9.61
CA HIS A 121 -9.42 2.21 9.69
C HIS A 121 -9.74 0.98 10.55
N THR A 122 -10.33 1.17 11.74
CA THR A 122 -10.70 0.08 12.62
C THR A 122 -11.81 -0.78 12.02
N ASN A 123 -12.80 -0.16 11.38
CA ASN A 123 -13.90 -0.88 10.74
C ASN A 123 -13.42 -1.68 9.52
N ALA A 124 -12.55 -1.10 8.69
CA ALA A 124 -11.94 -1.81 7.57
C ALA A 124 -11.15 -3.04 8.03
N ALA A 125 -10.33 -2.91 9.09
CA ALA A 125 -9.59 -4.03 9.67
C ALA A 125 -10.55 -5.16 10.13
N ARG A 126 -11.59 -4.81 10.88
CA ARG A 126 -12.60 -5.78 11.37
C ARG A 126 -13.35 -6.47 10.23
N THR A 127 -13.68 -5.73 9.17
CA THR A 127 -14.36 -6.30 7.99
C THR A 127 -13.46 -7.30 7.29
N LEU A 128 -12.20 -6.97 7.06
CA LEU A 128 -11.22 -7.86 6.43
C LEU A 128 -10.98 -9.11 7.29
N ASP A 129 -10.82 -8.95 8.60
CA ASP A 129 -10.71 -10.08 9.53
C ASP A 129 -11.96 -10.96 9.50
N ARG A 130 -13.15 -10.37 9.39
CA ARG A 130 -14.40 -11.14 9.34
C ARG A 130 -14.58 -11.89 8.03
N LEU A 131 -14.21 -11.28 6.89
CA LEU A 131 -14.20 -11.97 5.60
C LEU A 131 -13.29 -13.19 5.64
N ARG A 132 -12.07 -13.03 6.16
CA ARG A 132 -11.14 -14.13 6.37
C ARG A 132 -11.74 -15.24 7.24
N ALA A 133 -12.32 -14.89 8.38
CA ALA A 133 -12.95 -15.86 9.28
C ALA A 133 -14.15 -16.60 8.65
N LEU A 134 -14.75 -16.03 7.61
CA LEU A 134 -15.82 -16.63 6.82
C LEU A 134 -15.30 -17.35 5.56
N ASN A 135 -13.99 -17.50 5.39
CA ASN A 135 -13.33 -18.09 4.22
C ASN A 135 -13.66 -17.38 2.90
N ALA A 136 -13.98 -16.09 2.94
CA ALA A 136 -14.18 -15.27 1.76
C ALA A 136 -12.86 -14.60 1.34
N VAL A 137 -12.56 -14.61 0.04
CA VAL A 137 -11.41 -13.92 -0.53
C VAL A 137 -11.72 -12.41 -0.60
N ALA A 138 -10.97 -11.61 0.14
CA ALA A 138 -11.14 -10.16 0.11
C ALA A 138 -10.41 -9.55 -1.09
N ILE A 139 -11.14 -8.84 -1.95
CA ILE A 139 -10.61 -8.02 -3.05
C ILE A 139 -10.70 -6.56 -2.63
N VAL A 140 -9.57 -5.97 -2.31
CA VAL A 140 -9.45 -4.56 -1.93
C VAL A 140 -9.07 -3.74 -3.15
N ASN A 141 -9.67 -2.57 -3.32
CA ASN A 141 -9.27 -1.59 -4.32
C ASN A 141 -9.45 -0.17 -3.78
N GLU A 142 -8.84 0.82 -4.44
CA GLU A 142 -9.16 2.22 -4.19
C GLU A 142 -10.61 2.51 -4.61
N ASN A 143 -11.33 3.28 -3.80
CA ASN A 143 -12.64 3.80 -4.18
C ASN A 143 -12.46 5.00 -5.13
N ASP A 144 -12.10 4.71 -6.37
CA ASP A 144 -11.87 5.71 -7.41
C ASP A 144 -13.08 6.62 -7.66
N THR A 145 -14.30 6.16 -7.34
CA THR A 145 -15.54 6.91 -7.57
C THR A 145 -15.61 8.21 -6.76
N VAL A 146 -15.06 8.21 -5.57
CA VAL A 146 -15.07 9.36 -4.65
C VAL A 146 -13.69 9.92 -4.37
N ALA A 147 -12.63 9.29 -4.86
CA ALA A 147 -11.26 9.77 -4.68
C ALA A 147 -11.03 11.04 -5.49
N THR A 148 -10.51 12.08 -4.85
CA THR A 148 -10.09 13.34 -5.50
C THR A 148 -8.61 13.29 -5.86
N ASN A 149 -8.14 14.23 -6.71
CA ASN A 149 -6.72 14.27 -7.08
C ASN A 149 -5.79 14.48 -5.88
N GLU A 150 -6.29 15.16 -4.84
CA GLU A 150 -5.54 15.48 -3.62
C GLU A 150 -5.50 14.30 -2.63
N ILE A 151 -6.51 13.40 -2.70
CA ILE A 151 -6.73 12.33 -1.69
C ILE A 151 -6.51 10.94 -2.30
N ARG A 152 -5.93 10.82 -3.49
CA ARG A 152 -5.64 9.52 -4.12
C ARG A 152 -4.38 8.89 -3.53
N PHE A 153 -4.40 7.56 -3.41
CA PHE A 153 -3.17 6.81 -3.16
C PHE A 153 -2.15 6.96 -4.30
N GLY A 154 -2.62 7.37 -5.49
CA GLY A 154 -1.79 7.47 -6.69
C GLY A 154 -1.60 6.12 -7.39
N ASP A 155 -1.35 5.08 -6.63
CA ASP A 155 -1.39 3.69 -7.07
C ASP A 155 -1.72 2.75 -5.89
N ASN A 156 -2.12 1.52 -6.22
CA ASN A 156 -2.46 0.51 -5.23
C ASN A 156 -1.22 -0.12 -4.54
N ASP A 157 0.01 0.26 -4.93
CA ASP A 157 1.22 -0.22 -4.25
C ASP A 157 1.23 0.31 -2.81
N ARG A 158 0.97 1.62 -2.61
CA ARG A 158 0.85 2.23 -1.29
C ARG A 158 -0.34 1.67 -0.49
N LEU A 159 -1.51 1.53 -1.13
CA LEU A 159 -2.68 0.92 -0.50
C LEU A 159 -2.36 -0.49 0.00
N SER A 160 -1.66 -1.30 -0.79
CA SER A 160 -1.30 -2.66 -0.41
C SER A 160 -0.37 -2.73 0.81
N ALA A 161 0.58 -1.81 0.92
CA ALA A 161 1.46 -1.71 2.08
C ALA A 161 0.68 -1.34 3.35
N LEU A 162 -0.27 -0.41 3.24
CA LEU A 162 -1.16 -0.03 4.35
C LEU A 162 -2.09 -1.18 4.75
N VAL A 163 -2.67 -1.87 3.77
CA VAL A 163 -3.52 -3.06 4.00
C VAL A 163 -2.73 -4.19 4.63
N ALA A 164 -1.50 -4.46 4.19
CA ALA A 164 -0.66 -5.50 4.77
C ALA A 164 -0.42 -5.28 6.27
N HIS A 165 -0.20 -4.02 6.66
CA HIS A 165 -0.10 -3.70 8.08
C HIS A 165 -1.45 -3.77 8.79
N LEU A 166 -2.53 -3.28 8.17
CA LEU A 166 -3.90 -3.25 8.70
C LEU A 166 -4.40 -4.65 9.10
N VAL A 167 -4.20 -5.64 8.21
CA VAL A 167 -4.64 -7.04 8.45
C VAL A 167 -3.61 -7.87 9.21
N GLY A 168 -2.49 -7.29 9.60
CA GLY A 168 -1.44 -8.02 10.29
C GLY A 168 -0.74 -9.08 9.42
N ALA A 169 -0.67 -8.89 8.09
CA ALA A 169 -0.05 -9.85 7.17
C ALA A 169 1.40 -10.19 7.53
N ASP A 170 1.79 -11.43 7.31
CA ASP A 170 3.17 -11.90 7.51
C ASP A 170 4.09 -11.51 6.34
N ALA A 171 3.51 -11.26 5.16
CA ALA A 171 4.25 -10.82 3.97
C ALA A 171 3.36 -10.01 3.02
N LEU A 172 4.01 -9.17 2.19
CA LEU A 172 3.41 -8.47 1.07
C LEU A 172 4.08 -8.96 -0.24
N VAL A 173 3.29 -9.34 -1.23
CA VAL A 173 3.77 -9.69 -2.57
C VAL A 173 3.25 -8.66 -3.56
N LEU A 174 4.16 -7.93 -4.21
CA LEU A 174 3.86 -6.94 -5.25
C LEU A 174 4.07 -7.59 -6.62
N LEU A 175 2.99 -7.96 -7.29
CA LEU A 175 3.03 -8.47 -8.66
C LEU A 175 2.91 -7.31 -9.66
N SER A 176 3.88 -7.22 -10.55
CA SER A 176 4.07 -6.10 -11.46
C SER A 176 4.42 -6.57 -12.88
N ASP A 177 4.67 -5.62 -13.77
CA ASP A 177 5.21 -5.82 -15.11
C ASP A 177 6.75 -5.98 -15.14
N ILE A 178 7.39 -5.84 -13.99
CA ILE A 178 8.84 -5.98 -13.84
C ILE A 178 9.18 -7.17 -12.95
N ASP A 179 10.29 -7.80 -13.22
CA ASP A 179 10.77 -9.00 -12.51
C ASP A 179 11.47 -8.69 -11.18
N GLY A 180 11.76 -7.42 -10.89
CA GLY A 180 12.34 -6.98 -9.63
C GLY A 180 13.01 -5.61 -9.71
N LEU A 181 13.89 -5.31 -8.78
CA LEU A 181 14.61 -4.05 -8.69
C LEU A 181 15.98 -4.16 -9.38
N TYR A 182 16.36 -3.10 -10.08
CA TYR A 182 17.67 -2.91 -10.70
C TYR A 182 18.34 -1.63 -10.20
N ASP A 183 19.66 -1.60 -10.22
CA ASP A 183 20.43 -0.39 -9.86
C ASP A 183 20.32 0.73 -10.90
N ALA A 184 19.96 0.39 -12.15
CA ALA A 184 19.72 1.33 -13.26
C ALA A 184 18.56 0.85 -14.14
N ASP A 185 18.25 1.58 -15.20
CA ASP A 185 17.22 1.20 -16.18
C ASP A 185 17.67 -0.06 -16.97
N PRO A 186 17.01 -1.21 -16.81
CA PRO A 186 17.40 -2.46 -17.46
C PRO A 186 17.30 -2.40 -18.98
N HIS A 187 16.48 -1.51 -19.55
CA HIS A 187 16.36 -1.33 -21.00
C HIS A 187 17.55 -0.62 -21.65
N LYS A 188 18.38 0.05 -20.84
CA LYS A 188 19.58 0.76 -21.34
C LYS A 188 20.85 -0.09 -21.32
N GLY A 189 20.76 -1.32 -20.81
CA GLY A 189 21.89 -2.25 -20.68
C GLY A 189 22.79 -1.91 -19.49
N GLY A 190 23.48 -2.94 -18.98
CA GLY A 190 24.45 -2.79 -17.87
C GLY A 190 23.82 -2.68 -16.47
N ALA A 191 22.50 -2.70 -16.36
CA ALA A 191 21.81 -2.71 -15.07
C ALA A 191 22.02 -4.04 -14.36
N ARG A 192 22.28 -3.98 -13.06
CA ARG A 192 22.43 -5.16 -12.21
C ARG A 192 21.15 -5.39 -11.42
N PHE A 193 20.66 -6.64 -11.45
CA PHE A 193 19.51 -7.06 -10.66
C PHE A 193 19.85 -7.08 -9.16
N ILE A 194 18.96 -6.56 -8.34
CA ILE A 194 19.07 -6.52 -6.87
C ILE A 194 18.14 -7.59 -6.30
N ALA A 195 18.70 -8.71 -5.89
CA ALA A 195 17.91 -9.83 -5.37
C ALA A 195 17.33 -9.58 -3.97
N GLU A 196 17.99 -8.76 -3.16
CA GLU A 196 17.58 -8.44 -1.79
C GLU A 196 18.00 -7.02 -1.41
N VAL A 197 17.10 -6.32 -0.72
CA VAL A 197 17.32 -5.02 -0.11
C VAL A 197 17.22 -5.22 1.41
N ALA A 198 18.35 -5.27 2.08
CA ALA A 198 18.43 -5.44 3.53
C ALA A 198 18.47 -4.10 4.28
N GLY A 199 18.99 -3.06 3.63
CA GLY A 199 19.11 -1.73 4.22
C GLY A 199 19.21 -0.60 3.19
N PRO A 200 19.30 0.65 3.65
CA PRO A 200 19.41 1.82 2.78
C PRO A 200 20.67 1.81 1.89
N GLU A 201 21.73 1.13 2.32
CA GLU A 201 22.99 0.97 1.59
C GLU A 201 22.81 0.22 0.28
N ASP A 202 21.88 -0.75 0.22
CA ASP A 202 21.59 -1.53 -0.99
C ASP A 202 20.89 -0.68 -2.06
N LEU A 203 20.37 0.47 -1.68
CA LEU A 203 19.70 1.42 -2.56
C LEU A 203 20.62 2.57 -3.00
N ALA A 204 21.87 2.59 -2.55
CA ALA A 204 22.82 3.61 -2.96
C ALA A 204 23.09 3.52 -4.47
N GLY A 205 22.73 4.57 -5.19
CA GLY A 205 22.85 4.63 -6.65
C GLY A 205 21.65 4.09 -7.44
N VAL A 206 20.64 3.55 -6.79
CA VAL A 206 19.41 3.11 -7.49
C VAL A 206 18.67 4.32 -8.06
N VAL A 207 18.51 4.36 -9.37
CA VAL A 207 17.74 5.39 -10.08
C VAL A 207 16.34 4.86 -10.35
N ALA A 208 15.39 5.22 -9.51
CA ALA A 208 13.99 4.88 -9.71
C ALA A 208 13.39 5.75 -10.83
N GLY A 209 13.33 5.23 -12.05
CA GLY A 209 12.73 5.91 -13.21
C GLY A 209 11.22 6.16 -13.06
N GLN A 210 10.70 7.15 -13.80
CA GLN A 210 9.26 7.37 -13.91
C GLN A 210 8.61 6.27 -14.78
N GLY A 211 7.43 5.79 -14.34
CA GLY A 211 6.76 4.60 -14.80
C GLY A 211 6.38 4.49 -16.28
N SER A 212 5.91 3.31 -16.65
CA SER A 212 5.43 2.96 -17.98
C SER A 212 4.17 3.74 -18.41
N ARG A 213 3.93 3.86 -19.72
CA ARG A 213 2.78 4.58 -20.32
C ARG A 213 1.40 4.06 -19.89
N LEU A 214 1.29 2.87 -19.33
CA LEU A 214 0.02 2.17 -19.02
C LEU A 214 -0.37 2.20 -17.54
N GLY A 215 0.54 2.54 -16.60
CA GLY A 215 0.29 2.58 -15.17
C GLY A 215 0.63 3.92 -14.52
N THR A 216 -0.07 4.28 -13.47
CA THR A 216 0.23 5.46 -12.63
C THR A 216 1.35 5.21 -11.64
N GLY A 217 1.72 3.92 -11.39
CA GLY A 217 2.76 3.49 -10.47
C GLY A 217 4.08 3.21 -11.19
N GLY A 218 5.06 4.08 -11.02
CA GLY A 218 6.43 3.83 -11.46
C GLY A 218 7.24 3.01 -10.46
N MET A 219 8.51 2.70 -10.81
CA MET A 219 9.45 2.03 -9.89
C MET A 219 9.58 2.78 -8.56
N ALA A 220 9.57 4.11 -8.59
CA ALA A 220 9.66 4.94 -7.38
C ALA A 220 8.51 4.68 -6.41
N SER A 221 7.27 4.49 -6.89
CA SER A 221 6.13 4.16 -6.07
C SER A 221 6.23 2.76 -5.47
N LYS A 222 6.62 1.75 -6.29
CA LYS A 222 6.83 0.37 -5.82
C LYS A 222 7.91 0.31 -4.74
N LEU A 223 9.04 0.98 -4.98
CA LEU A 223 10.14 1.05 -4.03
C LEU A 223 9.69 1.73 -2.72
N SER A 224 9.03 2.89 -2.81
CA SER A 224 8.51 3.60 -1.65
C SER A 224 7.51 2.75 -0.84
N SER A 225 6.62 2.03 -1.52
CA SER A 225 5.62 1.17 -0.88
C SER A 225 6.22 -0.09 -0.26
N ALA A 226 7.21 -0.69 -0.93
CA ALA A 226 7.96 -1.82 -0.38
C ALA A 226 8.73 -1.42 0.88
N LEU A 227 9.42 -0.28 0.85
CA LEU A 227 10.14 0.26 2.01
C LEU A 227 9.20 0.62 3.15
N LEU A 228 8.00 1.16 2.86
CA LEU A 228 6.99 1.46 3.87
C LEU A 228 6.55 0.18 4.60
N ALA A 229 6.25 -0.90 3.89
CA ALA A 229 5.86 -2.17 4.49
C ALA A 229 7.03 -2.82 5.25
N ALA A 230 8.24 -2.80 4.69
CA ALA A 230 9.45 -3.30 5.33
C ALA A 230 9.77 -2.53 6.62
N ASP A 231 9.65 -1.19 6.61
CA ASP A 231 9.81 -0.33 7.78
C ASP A 231 8.77 -0.63 8.89
N ALA A 232 7.58 -1.09 8.48
CA ALA A 232 6.55 -1.55 9.40
C ALA A 232 6.79 -2.96 9.97
N GLY A 233 7.79 -3.67 9.48
CA GLY A 233 8.14 -5.04 9.90
C GLY A 233 7.45 -6.14 9.09
N VAL A 234 7.03 -5.83 7.85
CA VAL A 234 6.44 -6.79 6.90
C VAL A 234 7.44 -7.02 5.76
N PRO A 235 7.96 -8.24 5.56
CA PRO A 235 8.81 -8.55 4.41
C PRO A 235 8.03 -8.40 3.11
N VAL A 236 8.70 -7.89 2.07
CA VAL A 236 8.05 -7.65 0.77
C VAL A 236 8.79 -8.41 -0.33
N LEU A 237 8.04 -9.02 -1.23
CA LEU A 237 8.54 -9.57 -2.49
C LEU A 237 7.97 -8.77 -3.66
N LEU A 238 8.86 -8.20 -4.47
CA LEU A 238 8.50 -7.58 -5.75
C LEU A 238 8.89 -8.54 -6.88
N ALA A 239 7.93 -8.95 -7.71
CA ALA A 239 8.14 -9.92 -8.78
C ALA A 239 7.26 -9.63 -10.00
N ALA A 240 7.60 -10.22 -11.14
CA ALA A 240 6.74 -10.17 -12.30
C ALA A 240 5.43 -10.95 -12.06
N ALA A 241 4.33 -10.43 -12.59
CA ALA A 241 3.03 -11.12 -12.53
C ALA A 241 3.03 -12.43 -13.31
N THR A 242 3.87 -12.56 -14.34
CA THR A 242 4.09 -13.80 -15.08
C THR A 242 4.71 -14.90 -14.23
N ASP A 243 5.43 -14.53 -13.18
CA ASP A 243 6.10 -15.44 -12.25
C ASP A 243 5.29 -15.63 -10.95
N ALA A 244 3.99 -15.28 -10.95
CA ALA A 244 3.13 -15.30 -9.77
C ALA A 244 3.17 -16.65 -9.04
N ALA A 245 3.17 -17.77 -9.75
CA ALA A 245 3.23 -19.11 -9.15
C ALA A 245 4.51 -19.28 -8.33
N ALA A 246 5.69 -19.00 -8.90
CA ALA A 246 6.98 -19.10 -8.21
C ALA A 246 7.12 -18.06 -7.08
N ALA A 247 6.59 -16.85 -7.28
CA ALA A 247 6.59 -15.81 -6.27
C ALA A 247 5.76 -16.19 -5.04
N LEU A 248 4.57 -16.76 -5.25
CA LEU A 248 3.63 -17.08 -4.18
C LEU A 248 3.93 -18.40 -3.46
N THR A 249 4.49 -19.40 -4.15
CA THR A 249 4.74 -20.72 -3.54
C THR A 249 6.15 -20.83 -2.97
N GLU A 250 7.16 -20.42 -3.70
CA GLU A 250 8.57 -20.64 -3.36
C GLU A 250 9.32 -19.38 -2.95
N ALA A 251 8.79 -18.20 -3.29
CA ALA A 251 9.47 -16.90 -3.18
C ALA A 251 10.87 -16.92 -3.82
N SER A 252 11.03 -17.68 -4.93
CA SER A 252 12.32 -17.94 -5.57
C SER A 252 12.73 -16.89 -6.59
N VAL A 253 11.80 -16.01 -6.99
CA VAL A 253 11.96 -14.96 -8.00
C VAL A 253 11.92 -13.57 -7.36
N GLY A 254 12.22 -12.53 -8.13
CA GLY A 254 12.02 -11.15 -7.73
C GLY A 254 13.02 -10.60 -6.71
N THR A 255 12.75 -9.40 -6.24
CA THR A 255 13.51 -8.69 -5.20
C THR A 255 12.79 -8.78 -3.87
N VAL A 256 13.51 -9.20 -2.83
CA VAL A 256 13.02 -9.20 -1.44
C VAL A 256 13.47 -7.94 -0.72
N PHE A 257 12.55 -7.30 0.00
CA PHE A 257 12.86 -6.22 0.95
C PHE A 257 12.76 -6.77 2.36
N ALA A 258 13.86 -6.71 3.08
CA ALA A 258 13.97 -7.21 4.44
C ALA A 258 13.14 -6.35 5.42
N PRO A 259 12.35 -6.98 6.30
CA PRO A 259 11.57 -6.23 7.28
C PRO A 259 12.49 -5.70 8.39
N ARG A 260 12.09 -4.62 9.05
CA ARG A 260 12.70 -4.25 10.32
C ARG A 260 12.54 -5.39 11.34
N PRO A 261 13.56 -5.60 12.22
CA PRO A 261 13.54 -6.69 13.20
C PRO A 261 12.32 -6.66 14.14
N THR A 262 11.79 -5.47 14.41
CA THR A 262 10.64 -5.29 15.30
C THR A 262 9.45 -4.72 14.52
N ARG A 263 8.36 -5.47 14.51
CA ARG A 263 7.12 -5.02 13.89
C ARG A 263 6.58 -3.76 14.59
N MET A 264 6.21 -2.77 13.79
CA MET A 264 5.61 -1.55 14.30
C MET A 264 4.19 -1.83 14.83
N SER A 265 3.84 -1.28 15.99
CA SER A 265 2.46 -1.39 16.47
C SER A 265 1.48 -0.64 15.56
N ALA A 266 0.24 -1.12 15.47
CA ALA A 266 -0.82 -0.53 14.63
C ALA A 266 -0.99 0.98 14.87
N ARG A 267 -0.95 1.42 16.14
CA ARG A 267 -1.03 2.84 16.48
C ARG A 267 0.14 3.66 15.93
N ARG A 268 1.39 3.15 16.06
CA ARG A 268 2.59 3.85 15.55
C ARG A 268 2.58 3.92 14.04
N PHE A 269 2.22 2.83 13.38
CA PHE A 269 2.12 2.77 11.94
C PHE A 269 1.07 3.75 11.42
N TRP A 270 -0.13 3.77 12.03
CA TRP A 270 -1.19 4.67 11.66
C TRP A 270 -0.76 6.14 11.79
N VAL A 271 -0.17 6.54 12.92
CA VAL A 271 0.32 7.91 13.13
C VAL A 271 1.39 8.30 12.11
N ARG A 272 2.28 7.37 11.78
CA ARG A 272 3.45 7.66 10.93
C ARG A 272 3.11 7.71 9.45
N TYR A 273 2.27 6.81 8.97
CA TYR A 273 2.10 6.55 7.54
C TYR A 273 0.68 6.71 7.00
N ALA A 274 -0.33 6.46 7.84
CA ALA A 274 -1.71 6.42 7.39
C ALA A 274 -2.47 7.71 7.72
N ALA A 275 -2.32 8.25 8.94
CA ALA A 275 -3.06 9.43 9.37
C ALA A 275 -2.59 10.70 8.65
N GLU A 276 -3.55 11.51 8.23
CA GLU A 276 -3.29 12.87 7.80
C GLU A 276 -3.02 13.77 9.00
N SER A 277 -2.17 14.77 8.81
CA SER A 277 -1.90 15.76 9.85
C SER A 277 -2.96 16.85 9.79
N ALA A 278 -3.69 17.04 10.89
CA ALA A 278 -4.68 18.12 11.03
C ALA A 278 -4.04 19.47 11.33
N GLY A 279 -2.74 19.51 11.64
CA GLY A 279 -2.01 20.72 11.94
C GLY A 279 -0.56 20.45 12.33
N ALA A 280 0.11 21.48 12.82
CA ALA A 280 1.49 21.36 13.30
C ALA A 280 1.70 22.13 14.61
N LEU A 281 2.61 21.59 15.44
CA LEU A 281 3.14 22.24 16.64
C LEU A 281 4.61 22.58 16.40
N ILE A 282 4.99 23.83 16.62
CA ILE A 282 6.38 24.28 16.52
C ILE A 282 7.00 24.14 17.91
N LEU A 283 8.14 23.46 17.97
CA LEU A 283 8.81 23.11 19.21
C LEU A 283 10.10 23.92 19.36
N ASP A 284 10.46 24.24 20.59
CA ASP A 284 11.81 24.70 20.89
C ASP A 284 12.83 23.54 20.83
N GLU A 285 14.12 23.87 20.81
CA GLU A 285 15.20 22.86 20.79
C GLU A 285 15.17 21.90 21.97
N GLY A 286 14.74 22.36 23.15
CA GLY A 286 14.63 21.54 24.36
C GLY A 286 13.55 20.47 24.21
N ALA A 287 12.38 20.86 23.71
CA ALA A 287 11.27 19.97 23.41
C ALA A 287 11.61 18.98 22.30
N VAL A 288 12.29 19.42 21.24
CA VAL A 288 12.79 18.52 20.18
C VAL A 288 13.71 17.44 20.78
N ARG A 289 14.68 17.81 21.62
CA ARG A 289 15.56 16.85 22.30
C ARG A 289 14.79 15.89 23.19
N ALA A 290 13.82 16.41 23.98
CA ALA A 290 13.01 15.60 24.89
C ALA A 290 12.17 14.56 24.15
N VAL A 291 11.47 14.98 23.09
CA VAL A 291 10.56 14.10 22.32
C VAL A 291 11.36 13.12 21.45
N VAL A 292 12.29 13.62 20.64
CA VAL A 292 12.95 12.79 19.61
C VAL A 292 14.03 11.89 20.20
N ARG A 293 14.90 12.44 21.05
CA ARG A 293 16.04 11.70 21.61
C ARG A 293 15.71 10.95 22.89
N GLN A 294 14.95 11.60 23.81
CA GLN A 294 14.64 11.02 25.12
C GLN A 294 13.29 10.28 25.16
N ARG A 295 12.49 10.37 24.07
CA ARG A 295 11.16 9.73 23.92
C ARG A 295 10.19 10.11 25.06
N ARG A 296 10.25 11.34 25.53
CA ARG A 296 9.35 11.91 26.55
C ARG A 296 8.09 12.50 25.90
N SER A 297 7.04 12.63 26.69
CA SER A 297 5.83 13.35 26.28
C SER A 297 6.14 14.84 26.09
N LEU A 298 5.53 15.43 25.07
CA LEU A 298 5.58 16.87 24.84
C LEU A 298 4.71 17.59 25.88
N LEU A 299 5.27 18.61 26.50
CA LEU A 299 4.56 19.52 27.40
C LEU A 299 4.27 20.85 26.70
N PRO A 300 3.17 21.58 27.07
CA PRO A 300 2.85 22.86 26.47
C PRO A 300 4.01 23.87 26.51
N ALA A 301 4.77 23.90 27.59
CA ALA A 301 5.92 24.80 27.77
C ALA A 301 7.03 24.68 26.72
N GLY A 302 7.08 23.57 25.97
CA GLY A 302 8.03 23.38 24.88
C GLY A 302 7.45 23.71 23.49
N ILE A 303 6.23 24.21 23.44
CA ILE A 303 5.55 24.59 22.19
C ILE A 303 5.66 26.10 22.02
N THR A 304 6.23 26.55 20.92
CA THR A 304 6.42 27.99 20.61
C THR A 304 5.38 28.50 19.62
N GLY A 305 4.61 27.62 18.99
CA GLY A 305 3.56 27.98 18.06
C GLY A 305 2.76 26.77 17.58
N LEU A 306 1.61 27.04 16.99
CA LEU A 306 0.75 26.02 16.39
C LEU A 306 0.10 26.51 15.10
N SER A 307 -0.28 25.58 14.23
CA SER A 307 -1.03 25.87 13.00
C SER A 307 -2.01 24.74 12.69
N GLY A 308 -3.07 25.07 11.95
CA GLY A 308 -4.13 24.13 11.59
C GLY A 308 -5.30 24.14 12.56
N LYS A 309 -6.33 23.35 12.24
CA LYS A 309 -7.50 23.11 13.09
C LYS A 309 -7.52 21.65 13.47
N PHE A 310 -7.26 21.35 14.70
CA PHE A 310 -7.24 19.99 15.22
C PHE A 310 -7.97 19.88 16.55
N PHE A 311 -8.46 18.72 16.85
CA PHE A 311 -9.15 18.33 18.08
C PHE A 311 -8.37 17.28 18.85
N GLY A 312 -8.70 17.09 20.10
CA GLY A 312 -8.11 16.04 20.92
C GLY A 312 -8.30 14.66 20.25
N GLY A 313 -7.21 13.96 20.03
CA GLY A 313 -7.18 12.67 19.29
C GLY A 313 -6.68 12.75 17.84
N ASP A 314 -6.57 13.95 17.28
CA ASP A 314 -6.02 14.16 15.93
C ASP A 314 -4.49 14.00 15.91
N VAL A 315 -3.98 13.67 14.71
CA VAL A 315 -2.54 13.62 14.46
C VAL A 315 -2.05 15.00 14.00
N VAL A 316 -0.96 15.45 14.59
CA VAL A 316 -0.26 16.67 14.19
C VAL A 316 1.21 16.40 13.89
N GLU A 317 1.80 17.25 13.06
CA GLU A 317 3.23 17.30 12.86
C GLU A 317 3.90 18.02 14.04
N LEU A 318 5.02 17.51 14.49
CA LEU A 318 5.91 18.21 15.41
C LEU A 318 7.07 18.74 14.57
N ARG A 319 7.21 20.06 14.57
CA ARG A 319 8.23 20.76 13.78
C ARG A 319 9.25 21.40 14.69
N GLY A 320 10.51 21.31 14.31
CA GLY A 320 11.60 22.01 14.97
C GLY A 320 11.59 23.51 14.71
N PRO A 321 12.57 24.28 15.29
CA PRO A 321 12.67 25.72 15.08
C PRO A 321 12.82 26.12 13.61
N ASP A 322 13.46 25.28 12.80
CA ASP A 322 13.67 25.49 11.36
C ASP A 322 12.48 24.99 10.50
N ALA A 323 11.32 24.75 11.13
CA ALA A 323 10.09 24.25 10.52
C ALA A 323 10.20 22.83 9.88
N GLU A 324 11.31 22.12 10.07
CA GLU A 324 11.46 20.73 9.66
C GLU A 324 10.57 19.79 10.50
N VAL A 325 9.96 18.81 9.88
CA VAL A 325 9.14 17.80 10.58
C VAL A 325 10.04 16.82 11.30
N VAL A 326 10.10 16.89 12.62
CA VAL A 326 10.94 16.03 13.49
C VAL A 326 10.20 14.80 14.00
N ALA A 327 8.87 14.87 14.12
CA ALA A 327 8.02 13.76 14.55
C ALA A 327 6.55 14.01 14.16
N ARG A 328 5.70 13.01 14.42
CA ARG A 328 4.24 13.10 14.37
C ARG A 328 3.67 12.52 15.66
N GLY A 329 2.57 13.06 16.14
CA GLY A 329 1.96 12.63 17.39
C GLY A 329 0.46 12.87 17.44
N VAL A 330 -0.21 12.17 18.37
CA VAL A 330 -1.62 12.40 18.67
C VAL A 330 -1.71 13.43 19.78
N VAL A 331 -2.47 14.50 19.55
CA VAL A 331 -2.70 15.55 20.54
C VAL A 331 -3.78 15.15 21.55
N ALA A 332 -3.67 15.66 22.78
CA ALA A 332 -4.66 15.44 23.81
C ALA A 332 -5.67 16.60 23.93
N TYR A 333 -5.33 17.76 23.36
CA TYR A 333 -6.09 19.01 23.48
C TYR A 333 -6.46 19.54 22.10
N ASP A 334 -7.56 20.30 22.05
CA ASP A 334 -7.94 21.05 20.86
C ASP A 334 -6.97 22.20 20.60
N ALA A 335 -6.91 22.69 19.36
CA ALA A 335 -6.02 23.78 18.98
C ALA A 335 -6.23 25.05 19.82
N ALA A 336 -7.51 25.38 20.16
CA ALA A 336 -7.85 26.54 20.98
C ALA A 336 -7.41 26.36 22.44
N GLU A 337 -7.60 25.16 23.01
CA GLU A 337 -7.16 24.88 24.39
C GLU A 337 -5.63 24.93 24.48
N LEU A 338 -4.95 24.35 23.50
CA LEU A 338 -3.49 24.36 23.49
C LEU A 338 -2.92 25.77 23.31
N ALA A 339 -3.55 26.60 22.46
CA ALA A 339 -3.17 28.00 22.29
C ALA A 339 -3.30 28.83 23.58
N ALA A 340 -4.18 28.45 24.50
CA ALA A 340 -4.33 29.12 25.79
C ALA A 340 -3.31 28.66 26.86
N MET A 341 -2.55 27.59 26.57
CA MET A 341 -1.55 26.97 27.47
C MET A 341 -0.11 27.35 27.14
N ILE A 342 0.13 27.98 25.97
CA ILE A 342 1.48 28.30 25.43
C ILE A 342 1.78 29.80 25.53
#